data_1ff4ba1a0d48be6845d53dfbe487a26a
#
_entry.id   1ff4ba1a0d48be6845d53dfbe487a26a
#
_cell.length_a   1.000
_cell.length_b   1.000
_cell.length_c   1.000
_cell.angle_alpha   90.00
_cell.angle_beta   90.00
_cell.angle_gamma   90.00
#
_symmetry.space_group_name_H-M   'P 1'
#
loop_
_entity.id
_entity.type
_entity.pdbx_description
1 polymer ?
#
loop_
_entity_poly.entity_id
_entity_poly.type
_entity_poly.pdbx_seq_one_letter_code
_entity_poly.pdbx_strand_id
1 'polypeptide(L)'
;SEKEIVSYNNETGFGWDSDGYMDDDWEMRYYAITRERLGVTYEVDYAFSDESRVYFNAFWNEYTDNELRWKDEYGKLDRTDELTNGMVTSRIRHDAETRVREEVRTISAFNFGGETMISGWMTDANISFSFAEEDDSDNADVTFRNYDKDFGGSVFWNDPQKPYIDALDPNLRNPANLEFDEAEFENSVSQDEETAFAINAEQEFDFGT
;
A
#
# COMPACT_ATOMS: atom_id res chain seq x y z
N SER A 1 -1.44 -18.41 0.75
CA SER A 1 -0.48 -17.31 0.59
C SER A 1 -0.27 -17.03 -0.88
N GLU A 2 -0.46 -15.80 -1.31
CA GLU A 2 -0.11 -15.36 -2.65
C GLU A 2 1.28 -14.74 -2.60
N LYS A 3 2.15 -15.20 -3.48
CA LYS A 3 3.45 -14.61 -3.65
C LYS A 3 3.48 -13.93 -5.02
N GLU A 4 3.45 -12.61 -5.00
CA GLU A 4 3.52 -11.80 -6.20
C GLU A 4 4.91 -11.20 -6.34
N ILE A 5 5.50 -11.31 -7.51
CA ILE A 5 6.74 -10.63 -7.87
C ILE A 5 6.35 -9.68 -8.99
N VAL A 6 6.36 -8.39 -8.71
CA VAL A 6 6.00 -7.35 -9.66
C VAL A 6 7.22 -6.50 -9.96
N SER A 7 7.53 -6.37 -11.24
CA SER A 7 8.56 -5.48 -11.73
C SER A 7 7.89 -4.25 -12.32
N TYR A 8 8.11 -3.09 -11.74
CA TYR A 8 7.65 -1.82 -12.29
C TYR A 8 8.77 -1.05 -12.95
N ASN A 9 8.50 -0.64 -14.17
CA ASN A 9 9.16 0.47 -14.78
C ASN A 9 8.29 1.68 -14.49
N ASN A 10 8.74 2.54 -13.58
CA ASN A 10 8.32 3.90 -13.51
C ASN A 10 6.80 4.17 -13.40
N GLU A 11 6.28 4.26 -12.24
CA GLU A 11 4.98 4.87 -12.01
C GLU A 11 5.03 6.38 -11.77
N THR A 12 6.17 6.95 -11.48
CA THR A 12 6.18 8.30 -10.96
C THR A 12 7.35 9.12 -11.40
N GLY A 13 7.43 9.38 -12.61
CA GLY A 13 8.12 10.57 -12.53
C GLY A 13 9.44 10.73 -13.08
N PHE A 14 9.49 10.64 -14.33
CA PHE A 14 10.38 11.56 -14.96
C PHE A 14 9.59 12.82 -15.32
N GLY A 15 10.11 13.95 -14.88
CA GLY A 15 9.74 15.22 -15.44
C GLY A 15 10.36 15.35 -16.82
N TRP A 16 9.67 16.11 -17.63
CA TRP A 16 10.16 16.56 -18.91
C TRP A 16 10.37 18.05 -18.83
N ASP A 17 11.52 18.54 -19.25
CA ASP A 17 11.73 19.97 -19.41
C ASP A 17 10.92 20.55 -20.58
N SER A 18 10.92 21.87 -20.72
CA SER A 18 10.17 22.56 -21.78
C SER A 18 10.62 22.20 -23.20
N ASP A 19 11.82 21.66 -23.32
CA ASP A 19 12.43 21.27 -24.58
C ASP A 19 12.17 19.79 -24.90
N GLY A 20 11.49 19.06 -24.01
CA GLY A 20 11.12 17.66 -24.18
C GLY A 20 12.24 16.68 -23.83
N TYR A 21 13.18 17.07 -22.99
CA TYR A 21 14.20 16.19 -22.43
C TYR A 21 13.85 15.77 -21.02
N MET A 22 14.39 14.63 -20.60
CA MET A 22 14.22 14.15 -19.25
C MET A 22 14.95 15.04 -18.26
N ASP A 23 14.26 15.55 -17.25
CA ASP A 23 14.73 16.54 -16.30
C ASP A 23 14.82 15.99 -14.86
N ASP A 24 13.99 15.03 -14.55
CA ASP A 24 13.85 14.46 -13.21
C ASP A 24 14.47 13.08 -13.07
N ASP A 25 14.51 12.63 -11.83
CA ASP A 25 14.99 11.31 -11.47
C ASP A 25 14.16 10.20 -12.13
N TRP A 26 14.83 9.20 -12.60
CA TRP A 26 14.24 8.01 -13.19
C TRP A 26 14.49 6.80 -12.30
N GLU A 27 13.44 6.09 -11.96
CA GLU A 27 13.53 4.93 -11.07
C GLU A 27 12.98 3.65 -11.66
N MET A 28 13.64 2.56 -11.31
CA MET A 28 13.17 1.19 -11.55
C MET A 28 12.98 0.51 -10.21
N ARG A 29 11.79 -0.08 -10.01
CA ARG A 29 11.44 -0.78 -8.79
C ARG A 29 11.17 -2.25 -9.08
N TYR A 30 11.62 -3.10 -8.18
CA TYR A 30 11.31 -4.51 -8.17
C TYR A 30 10.77 -4.89 -6.80
N TYR A 31 9.61 -5.56 -6.78
CA TYR A 31 8.93 -5.96 -5.55
C TYR A 31 8.87 -7.47 -5.43
N ALA A 32 9.13 -7.96 -4.22
CA ALA A 32 8.77 -9.31 -3.81
C ALA A 32 7.80 -9.17 -2.63
N ILE A 33 6.53 -9.52 -2.86
CA ILE A 33 5.45 -9.33 -1.90
C ILE A 33 4.87 -10.70 -1.52
N THR A 34 4.63 -10.89 -0.22
CA THR A 34 3.90 -12.04 0.30
C THR A 34 2.73 -11.53 1.12
N ARG A 35 1.53 -11.95 0.77
CA ARG A 35 0.28 -11.57 1.43
C ARG A 35 -0.39 -12.78 2.04
N GLU A 36 -0.79 -12.63 3.29
CA GLU A 36 -1.52 -13.66 4.01
C GLU A 36 -2.82 -13.07 4.58
N ARG A 37 -3.88 -13.87 4.57
CA ARG A 37 -5.16 -13.47 5.17
C ARG A 37 -5.74 -14.62 5.95
N LEU A 38 -6.22 -14.30 7.15
CA LEU A 38 -6.97 -15.21 7.98
C LEU A 38 -8.24 -14.51 8.48
N GLY A 39 -9.40 -15.12 8.23
CA GLY A 39 -10.68 -14.60 8.67
C GLY A 39 -11.50 -15.67 9.37
N VAL A 40 -12.19 -15.27 10.42
CA VAL A 40 -13.12 -16.11 11.18
C VAL A 40 -14.41 -15.35 11.37
N THR A 41 -15.53 -16.01 11.05
CA THR A 41 -16.87 -15.50 11.30
C THR A 41 -17.61 -16.49 12.17
N TYR A 42 -18.32 -16.00 13.16
CA TYR A 42 -19.17 -16.78 14.04
C TYR A 42 -20.55 -16.13 14.16
N GLU A 43 -21.60 -16.89 13.91
CA GLU A 43 -22.98 -16.43 13.95
C GLU A 43 -23.83 -17.41 14.75
N VAL A 44 -24.65 -16.87 15.63
CA VAL A 44 -25.63 -17.62 16.42
C VAL A 44 -26.95 -16.87 16.42
N ASP A 45 -28.00 -17.55 16.06
CA ASP A 45 -29.37 -17.10 16.17
C ASP A 45 -30.14 -18.06 17.07
N TYR A 46 -30.96 -17.51 17.99
CA TYR A 46 -31.84 -18.29 18.85
C TYR A 46 -33.24 -17.67 18.87
N ALA A 47 -34.20 -18.40 18.31
CA ALA A 47 -35.61 -18.04 18.36
C ALA A 47 -36.30 -18.61 19.60
N PHE A 48 -36.88 -17.76 20.42
CA PHE A 48 -37.71 -18.14 21.57
C PHE A 48 -39.15 -18.44 21.14
N SER A 49 -39.62 -17.77 20.10
CA SER A 49 -40.92 -17.92 19.47
C SER A 49 -40.83 -17.46 18.02
N ASP A 50 -42.00 -17.57 17.31
CA ASP A 50 -42.11 -17.06 15.92
C ASP A 50 -41.92 -15.53 15.82
N GLU A 51 -42.05 -14.81 16.95
CA GLU A 51 -42.00 -13.34 17.00
C GLU A 51 -40.84 -12.82 17.88
N SER A 52 -39.96 -13.70 18.35
CA SER A 52 -38.88 -13.28 19.26
C SER A 52 -37.61 -14.08 19.02
N ARG A 53 -36.53 -13.38 18.74
CA ARG A 53 -35.20 -13.97 18.59
C ARG A 53 -34.11 -13.07 19.17
N VAL A 54 -32.97 -13.67 19.47
CA VAL A 54 -31.72 -12.98 19.74
C VAL A 54 -30.68 -13.51 18.79
N TYR A 55 -29.70 -12.68 18.49
CA TYR A 55 -28.58 -13.04 17.64
C TYR A 55 -27.28 -12.48 18.16
N PHE A 56 -26.20 -13.18 17.84
CA PHE A 56 -24.83 -12.74 18.08
C PHE A 56 -24.00 -13.04 16.85
N ASN A 57 -23.33 -12.01 16.35
CA ASN A 57 -22.39 -12.12 15.24
C ASN A 57 -21.02 -11.64 15.69
N ALA A 58 -20.01 -12.38 15.34
CA ALA A 58 -18.61 -12.02 15.57
C ALA A 58 -17.81 -12.23 14.29
N PHE A 59 -16.94 -11.29 14.01
CA PHE A 59 -16.04 -11.31 12.88
C PHE A 59 -14.63 -10.93 13.35
N TRP A 60 -13.64 -11.64 12.87
CA TRP A 60 -12.23 -11.30 13.03
C TRP A 60 -11.49 -11.59 11.73
N ASN A 61 -10.63 -10.67 11.33
CA ASN A 61 -9.79 -10.80 10.15
C ASN A 61 -8.42 -10.22 10.43
N GLU A 62 -7.38 -10.90 9.96
CA GLU A 62 -6.02 -10.43 9.94
C GLU A 62 -5.48 -10.52 8.50
N TYR A 63 -4.80 -9.48 8.11
CA TYR A 63 -4.10 -9.37 6.84
C TYR A 63 -2.68 -8.95 7.10
N THR A 64 -1.73 -9.70 6.56
CA THR A 64 -0.30 -9.40 6.62
C THR A 64 0.25 -9.20 5.22
N ASP A 65 0.97 -8.09 5.01
CA ASP A 65 1.70 -7.77 3.79
C ASP A 65 3.18 -7.66 4.12
N ASN A 66 3.98 -8.60 3.59
CA ASN A 66 5.44 -8.57 3.70
C ASN A 66 6.00 -8.15 2.35
N GLU A 67 6.64 -6.98 2.32
CA GLU A 67 7.24 -6.41 1.13
C GLU A 67 8.76 -6.35 1.25
N LEU A 68 9.44 -6.81 0.20
CA LEU A 68 10.82 -6.51 -0.07
C LEU A 68 10.90 -5.78 -1.40
N ARG A 69 11.41 -4.56 -1.39
CA ARG A 69 11.57 -3.72 -2.58
C ARG A 69 13.03 -3.42 -2.83
N TRP A 70 13.44 -3.52 -4.08
CA TRP A 70 14.70 -2.94 -4.56
C TRP A 70 14.37 -1.83 -5.53
N LYS A 71 15.08 -0.71 -5.40
CA LYS A 71 14.93 0.46 -6.27
C LYS A 71 16.31 0.88 -6.76
N ASP A 72 16.44 1.06 -8.07
CA ASP A 72 17.52 1.81 -8.69
C ASP A 72 16.94 3.14 -9.17
N GLU A 73 17.51 4.24 -8.70
CA GLU A 73 17.16 5.59 -9.09
C GLU A 73 18.34 6.27 -9.75
N TYR A 74 18.08 6.90 -10.88
CA TYR A 74 19.08 7.64 -11.65
C TYR A 74 18.64 9.09 -11.78
N GLY A 75 19.43 9.99 -11.25
CA GLY A 75 19.11 11.41 -11.20
C GLY A 75 20.29 12.30 -11.49
N LYS A 76 20.10 13.60 -11.36
CA LYS A 76 21.10 14.64 -11.68
C LYS A 76 21.67 14.45 -13.09
N LEU A 77 20.76 14.35 -14.06
CA LEU A 77 21.09 14.10 -15.46
C LEU A 77 21.62 15.38 -16.12
N ASP A 78 22.91 15.70 -15.90
CA ASP A 78 23.55 16.90 -16.48
C ASP A 78 23.76 16.72 -17.98
N ARG A 79 22.79 17.19 -18.78
CA ARG A 79 22.79 17.09 -20.25
C ARG A 79 23.98 17.83 -20.86
N THR A 80 24.74 17.15 -21.69
CA THR A 80 25.88 17.72 -22.41
C THR A 80 25.63 17.72 -23.92
N ASP A 81 24.80 16.84 -24.46
CA ASP A 81 24.53 16.75 -25.87
C ASP A 81 23.13 16.19 -26.11
N GLU A 82 22.60 16.44 -27.31
CA GLU A 82 21.25 16.02 -27.72
C GLU A 82 21.33 14.85 -28.68
N LEU A 83 20.44 13.88 -28.51
CA LEU A 83 20.27 12.73 -29.40
C LEU A 83 18.84 12.66 -29.90
N THR A 84 18.60 11.93 -30.98
CA THR A 84 17.24 11.63 -31.42
C THR A 84 16.57 10.72 -30.40
N ASN A 85 15.53 11.25 -29.73
CA ASN A 85 14.84 10.59 -28.61
C ASN A 85 15.77 10.18 -27.46
N GLY A 86 16.71 11.07 -27.12
CA GLY A 86 17.67 10.83 -26.06
C GLY A 86 18.57 12.02 -25.79
N MET A 87 19.45 11.86 -24.84
CA MET A 87 20.50 12.84 -24.50
C MET A 87 21.76 12.14 -24.03
N VAL A 88 22.88 12.83 -24.16
CA VAL A 88 24.13 12.48 -23.48
C VAL A 88 24.19 13.28 -22.20
N THR A 89 24.62 12.65 -21.14
CA THR A 89 24.84 13.29 -19.84
C THR A 89 26.26 13.02 -19.34
N SER A 90 26.90 14.04 -18.79
CA SER A 90 28.24 13.92 -18.20
C SER A 90 28.18 13.37 -16.77
N ARG A 91 27.03 13.45 -16.15
CA ARG A 91 26.82 13.03 -14.77
C ARG A 91 25.49 12.31 -14.62
N ILE A 92 25.53 11.18 -13.95
CA ILE A 92 24.36 10.42 -13.53
C ILE A 92 24.58 10.03 -12.06
N ARG A 93 23.70 10.48 -11.19
CA ARG A 93 23.61 9.93 -9.83
C ARG A 93 22.93 8.57 -9.90
N HIS A 94 23.44 7.60 -9.19
CA HIS A 94 22.81 6.31 -8.99
C HIS A 94 22.59 6.08 -7.50
N ASP A 95 21.35 5.89 -7.12
CA ASP A 95 20.91 5.49 -5.79
C ASP A 95 20.36 4.06 -5.89
N ALA A 96 20.84 3.19 -5.03
CA ALA A 96 20.35 1.84 -4.86
C ALA A 96 19.70 1.72 -3.48
N GLU A 97 18.40 1.49 -3.46
CA GLU A 97 17.61 1.42 -2.23
C GLU A 97 17.02 0.02 -2.03
N THR A 98 17.00 -0.42 -0.80
CA THR A 98 16.27 -1.62 -0.38
C THR A 98 15.32 -1.27 0.74
N ARG A 99 14.03 -1.62 0.57
CA ARG A 99 13.00 -1.54 1.61
C ARG A 99 12.62 -2.91 2.08
N VAL A 100 12.49 -3.06 3.38
CA VAL A 100 11.79 -4.16 4.04
C VAL A 100 10.62 -3.55 4.80
N ARG A 101 9.41 -4.08 4.58
CA ARG A 101 8.19 -3.64 5.27
C ARG A 101 7.35 -4.84 5.64
N GLU A 102 6.84 -4.84 6.88
CA GLU A 102 5.76 -5.69 7.31
C GLU A 102 4.59 -4.83 7.78
N GLU A 103 3.43 -5.02 7.19
CA GLU A 103 2.19 -4.35 7.56
C GLU A 103 1.19 -5.40 7.99
N VAL A 104 0.66 -5.25 9.21
CA VAL A 104 -0.38 -6.13 9.77
C VAL A 104 -1.64 -5.32 10.01
N ARG A 105 -2.74 -5.74 9.40
CA ARG A 105 -4.07 -5.15 9.63
C ARG A 105 -4.98 -6.15 10.28
N THR A 106 -5.54 -5.77 11.44
CA THR A 106 -6.50 -6.57 12.17
C THR A 106 -7.83 -5.84 12.25
N ILE A 107 -8.92 -6.54 11.96
CA ILE A 107 -10.28 -6.02 12.12
C ILE A 107 -11.08 -7.04 12.91
N SER A 108 -11.74 -6.59 13.98
CA SER A 108 -12.72 -7.38 14.70
C SER A 108 -14.02 -6.61 14.88
N ALA A 109 -15.14 -7.31 14.80
CA ALA A 109 -16.45 -6.73 15.02
C ALA A 109 -17.33 -7.73 15.75
N PHE A 110 -18.14 -7.21 16.67
CA PHE A 110 -19.11 -7.96 17.45
C PHE A 110 -20.46 -7.24 17.38
N ASN A 111 -21.51 -7.98 17.14
CA ASN A 111 -22.86 -7.45 17.14
C ASN A 111 -23.75 -8.38 17.92
N PHE A 112 -24.46 -7.84 18.90
CA PHE A 112 -25.47 -8.53 19.69
C PHE A 112 -26.80 -7.79 19.57
N GLY A 113 -27.85 -8.50 19.26
CA GLY A 113 -29.17 -7.90 19.12
C GLY A 113 -30.29 -8.89 19.28
N GLY A 114 -31.49 -8.37 19.19
CA GLY A 114 -32.71 -9.18 19.24
C GLY A 114 -33.92 -8.41 18.77
N GLU A 115 -34.93 -9.14 18.40
CA GLU A 115 -36.23 -8.61 18.02
C GLU A 115 -37.34 -9.32 18.78
N THR A 116 -38.41 -8.61 19.07
CA THR A 116 -39.58 -9.15 19.73
C THR A 116 -40.82 -8.29 19.49
N MET A 117 -42.00 -8.93 19.54
CA MET A 117 -43.26 -8.22 19.48
C MET A 117 -43.66 -7.68 20.86
N ILE A 118 -43.78 -6.35 20.99
CA ILE A 118 -44.22 -5.67 22.21
C ILE A 118 -45.49 -4.87 21.93
N SER A 119 -46.60 -5.30 22.48
CA SER A 119 -47.89 -4.60 22.35
C SER A 119 -48.31 -4.30 20.90
N GLY A 120 -48.04 -5.21 19.98
CA GLY A 120 -48.35 -5.05 18.55
C GLY A 120 -47.30 -4.25 17.75
N TRP A 121 -46.18 -3.92 18.38
CA TRP A 121 -45.03 -3.34 17.72
C TRP A 121 -43.92 -4.37 17.56
N MET A 122 -43.41 -4.59 16.35
CA MET A 122 -42.17 -5.29 16.16
C MET A 122 -41.05 -4.36 16.59
N THR A 123 -40.30 -4.78 17.57
CA THR A 123 -39.22 -3.99 18.15
C THR A 123 -37.93 -4.74 18.01
N ASP A 124 -36.89 -4.10 17.48
CA ASP A 124 -35.52 -4.61 17.47
C ASP A 124 -34.55 -3.66 18.19
N ALA A 125 -33.55 -4.24 18.79
CA ALA A 125 -32.45 -3.51 19.37
C ALA A 125 -31.14 -4.25 19.12
N ASN A 126 -30.09 -3.50 18.86
CA ASN A 126 -28.76 -4.06 18.77
C ASN A 126 -27.68 -3.14 19.35
N ILE A 127 -26.56 -3.74 19.72
CA ILE A 127 -25.33 -3.08 20.11
C ILE A 127 -24.19 -3.71 19.34
N SER A 128 -23.30 -2.90 18.79
CA SER A 128 -22.11 -3.35 18.10
C SER A 128 -20.85 -2.70 18.63
N PHE A 129 -19.76 -3.44 18.54
CA PHE A 129 -18.42 -3.00 18.84
C PHE A 129 -17.53 -3.40 17.69
N SER A 130 -16.69 -2.49 17.21
CA SER A 130 -15.65 -2.80 16.26
C SER A 130 -14.31 -2.22 16.69
N PHE A 131 -13.26 -2.91 16.29
CA PHE A 131 -11.89 -2.52 16.52
C PHE A 131 -11.12 -2.80 15.22
N ALA A 132 -10.37 -1.80 14.75
CA ALA A 132 -9.46 -1.93 13.64
C ALA A 132 -8.09 -1.41 14.05
N GLU A 133 -7.06 -2.14 13.65
CA GLU A 133 -5.67 -1.78 13.88
C GLU A 133 -4.87 -2.01 12.60
N GLU A 134 -4.01 -1.05 12.27
CA GLU A 134 -2.96 -1.18 11.30
C GLU A 134 -1.63 -0.95 12.01
N ASP A 135 -0.81 -1.99 12.05
CA ASP A 135 0.55 -1.95 12.55
C ASP A 135 1.50 -2.01 11.35
N ASP A 136 2.15 -0.90 11.08
CA ASP A 136 3.15 -0.71 10.03
C ASP A 136 4.50 -0.40 10.71
N SER A 137 4.85 -1.24 11.67
CA SER A 137 6.10 -1.21 12.40
C SER A 137 7.19 -1.99 11.64
N ASP A 138 8.43 -1.83 12.07
CA ASP A 138 9.59 -2.54 11.51
C ASP A 138 9.87 -2.27 10.02
N ASN A 139 9.47 -1.08 9.54
CA ASN A 139 9.87 -0.62 8.22
C ASN A 139 11.31 -0.12 8.22
N ALA A 140 12.07 -0.53 7.23
CA ALA A 140 13.44 -0.09 7.03
C ALA A 140 13.71 0.17 5.56
N ASP A 141 14.16 1.38 5.25
CA ASP A 141 14.72 1.77 3.96
C ASP A 141 16.22 2.01 4.12
N VAL A 142 17.03 1.42 3.26
CA VAL A 142 18.49 1.63 3.25
C VAL A 142 18.91 2.04 1.85
N THR A 143 19.57 3.19 1.75
CA THR A 143 20.03 3.78 0.50
C THR A 143 21.55 3.83 0.44
N PHE A 144 22.08 3.43 -0.71
CA PHE A 144 23.46 3.58 -1.11
C PHE A 144 23.53 4.46 -2.35
N ARG A 145 24.52 5.36 -2.40
CA ARG A 145 24.67 6.39 -3.44
C ARG A 145 26.09 6.45 -3.99
N ASN A 146 26.22 6.77 -5.29
CA ASN A 146 27.52 7.07 -5.91
C ASN A 146 27.91 8.53 -5.66
N TYR A 147 28.46 8.83 -4.49
CA TYR A 147 28.96 10.16 -4.19
C TYR A 147 30.16 10.56 -5.06
N ASP A 148 30.24 11.86 -5.38
CA ASP A 148 31.41 12.55 -5.97
C ASP A 148 32.02 11.85 -7.20
N LYS A 149 31.22 11.07 -7.93
CA LYS A 149 31.67 10.36 -9.11
C LYS A 149 30.86 10.82 -10.31
N ASP A 150 31.52 11.44 -11.26
CA ASP A 150 30.88 11.88 -12.50
C ASP A 150 30.89 10.74 -13.52
N PHE A 151 29.87 9.90 -13.43
CA PHE A 151 29.62 8.83 -14.40
C PHE A 151 28.74 9.34 -15.51
N GLY A 152 29.26 9.41 -16.71
CA GLY A 152 28.51 9.79 -17.88
C GLY A 152 27.74 8.62 -18.50
N GLY A 153 26.76 8.94 -19.31
CA GLY A 153 25.97 7.97 -20.04
C GLY A 153 25.09 8.61 -21.10
N SER A 154 24.27 7.80 -21.72
CA SER A 154 23.20 8.26 -22.60
C SER A 154 21.88 7.75 -22.08
N VAL A 155 20.87 8.64 -22.08
CA VAL A 155 19.50 8.30 -21.73
C VAL A 155 18.66 8.33 -22.99
N PHE A 156 17.87 7.31 -23.22
CA PHE A 156 17.02 7.17 -24.40
C PHE A 156 15.57 6.95 -24.01
N TRP A 157 14.65 7.52 -24.78
CA TRP A 157 13.19 7.40 -24.64
C TRP A 157 12.50 7.16 -25.98
N ASN A 158 13.01 6.23 -26.78
CA ASN A 158 12.33 5.79 -28.01
C ASN A 158 10.88 5.34 -27.74
N ASP A 159 10.65 4.74 -26.57
CA ASP A 159 9.35 4.58 -25.94
C ASP A 159 9.32 5.47 -24.69
N PRO A 160 8.56 6.57 -24.69
CA PRO A 160 8.51 7.49 -23.53
C PRO A 160 8.06 6.84 -22.23
N GLN A 161 7.39 5.69 -22.29
CA GLN A 161 6.97 4.93 -21.12
C GLN A 161 8.05 3.95 -20.63
N LYS A 162 9.13 3.78 -21.40
CA LYS A 162 10.20 2.82 -21.11
C LYS A 162 11.56 3.41 -21.45
N PRO A 163 11.96 4.51 -20.82
CA PRO A 163 13.29 5.05 -21.00
C PRO A 163 14.35 4.05 -20.51
N TYR A 164 15.53 4.13 -21.06
CA TYR A 164 16.65 3.31 -20.60
C TYR A 164 17.95 4.12 -20.60
N ILE A 165 18.88 3.73 -19.75
CA ILE A 165 20.22 4.30 -19.65
C ILE A 165 21.20 3.32 -20.29
N ASP A 166 21.94 3.83 -21.28
CA ASP A 166 23.14 3.19 -21.78
C ASP A 166 24.35 3.84 -21.09
N ALA A 167 24.86 3.16 -20.07
CA ALA A 167 25.97 3.64 -19.31
C ALA A 167 27.24 3.55 -20.16
N LEU A 168 27.77 4.71 -20.58
CA LEU A 168 29.08 4.79 -21.27
C LEU A 168 30.21 4.43 -20.31
N ASP A 169 30.04 4.67 -19.01
CA ASP A 169 30.95 4.26 -17.97
C ASP A 169 30.41 3.04 -17.21
N PRO A 170 31.05 1.86 -17.33
CA PRO A 170 30.60 0.66 -16.62
C PRO A 170 30.64 0.80 -15.09
N ASN A 171 31.33 1.82 -14.57
CA ASN A 171 31.38 2.09 -13.15
C ASN A 171 30.09 2.70 -12.60
N LEU A 172 29.20 3.25 -13.42
CA LEU A 172 27.93 3.80 -12.96
C LEU A 172 27.13 2.78 -12.13
N ARG A 173 27.09 1.53 -12.59
CA ARG A 173 26.36 0.43 -11.92
C ARG A 173 27.25 -0.49 -11.11
N ASN A 174 28.50 -0.11 -10.87
CA ASN A 174 29.41 -0.93 -10.07
C ASN A 174 29.12 -0.74 -8.58
N PRO A 175 28.68 -1.76 -7.86
CA PRO A 175 28.35 -1.65 -6.43
C PRO A 175 29.51 -1.17 -5.56
N ALA A 176 30.74 -1.38 -6.00
CA ALA A 176 31.94 -0.87 -5.29
C ALA A 176 32.05 0.66 -5.28
N ASN A 177 31.27 1.34 -6.11
CA ASN A 177 31.21 2.80 -6.16
C ASN A 177 30.05 3.38 -5.35
N LEU A 178 29.18 2.55 -4.82
CA LEU A 178 28.11 2.97 -3.94
C LEU A 178 28.63 3.05 -2.51
N GLU A 179 28.32 4.14 -1.85
CA GLU A 179 28.60 4.39 -0.44
C GLU A 179 27.27 4.48 0.33
N PHE A 180 27.29 4.11 1.59
CA PHE A 180 26.12 4.25 2.44
C PHE A 180 25.69 5.73 2.49
N ASP A 181 24.41 5.99 2.18
CA ASP A 181 23.79 7.30 2.23
C ASP A 181 22.98 7.46 3.51
N GLU A 182 21.91 6.69 3.63
CA GLU A 182 21.01 6.78 4.77
C GLU A 182 20.33 5.45 5.09
N ALA A 183 19.79 5.36 6.29
CA ALA A 183 18.85 4.34 6.69
C ALA A 183 17.71 5.01 7.45
N GLU A 184 16.49 4.80 6.97
CA GLU A 184 15.26 5.24 7.62
C GLU A 184 14.57 4.06 8.28
N PHE A 185 14.03 4.30 9.47
CA PHE A 185 13.20 3.34 10.18
C PHE A 185 11.89 4.01 10.53
N GLU A 186 10.80 3.39 10.14
CA GLU A 186 9.46 3.90 10.39
C GLU A 186 8.68 2.89 11.23
N ASN A 187 8.00 3.41 12.27
CA ASN A 187 7.08 2.66 13.10
C ASN A 187 5.78 3.46 13.19
N SER A 188 4.71 2.89 12.74
CA SER A 188 3.38 3.50 12.78
C SER A 188 2.34 2.49 13.23
N VAL A 189 1.49 2.89 14.18
CA VAL A 189 0.33 2.12 14.61
C VAL A 189 -0.88 3.03 14.57
N SER A 190 -1.90 2.62 13.82
CA SER A 190 -3.18 3.30 13.74
C SER A 190 -4.28 2.41 14.31
N GLN A 191 -5.14 2.96 15.16
CA GLN A 191 -6.24 2.24 15.80
C GLN A 191 -7.54 3.00 15.64
N ASP A 192 -8.63 2.27 15.44
CA ASP A 192 -9.98 2.81 15.42
C ASP A 192 -10.91 1.89 16.22
N GLU A 193 -11.71 2.50 17.10
CA GLU A 193 -12.70 1.81 17.93
C GLU A 193 -14.07 2.47 17.75
N GLU A 194 -15.08 1.66 17.50
CA GLU A 194 -16.45 2.15 17.38
C GLU A 194 -17.40 1.33 18.26
N THR A 195 -18.30 2.04 18.93
CA THR A 195 -19.45 1.46 19.62
C THR A 195 -20.72 2.09 19.09
N ALA A 196 -21.62 1.28 18.59
CA ALA A 196 -22.92 1.74 18.11
C ALA A 196 -24.08 1.03 18.79
N PHE A 197 -25.19 1.73 18.90
CA PHE A 197 -26.44 1.20 19.48
C PHE A 197 -27.62 1.66 18.61
N ALA A 198 -28.56 0.75 18.34
CA ALA A 198 -29.78 1.07 17.63
C ALA A 198 -30.99 0.41 18.29
N ILE A 199 -32.11 1.12 18.25
CA ILE A 199 -33.46 0.60 18.57
C ILE A 199 -34.42 1.03 17.47
N ASN A 200 -35.19 0.09 16.97
CA ASN A 200 -36.25 0.36 15.99
C ASN A 200 -37.57 -0.24 16.49
N ALA A 201 -38.69 0.35 16.07
CA ALA A 201 -40.02 -0.16 16.33
C ALA A 201 -40.90 0.08 15.10
N GLU A 202 -41.61 -0.96 14.66
CA GLU A 202 -42.48 -0.92 13.50
C GLU A 202 -43.86 -1.48 13.88
N GLN A 203 -44.93 -0.84 13.39
CA GLN A 203 -46.28 -1.32 13.53
C GLN A 203 -47.03 -1.19 12.19
N GLU A 204 -47.69 -2.27 11.81
CA GLU A 204 -48.62 -2.25 10.68
C GLU A 204 -50.00 -1.71 11.11
N PHE A 205 -50.50 -0.73 10.36
CA PHE A 205 -51.85 -0.19 10.54
C PHE A 205 -52.67 -0.57 9.32
N ASP A 206 -53.77 -1.34 9.53
CA ASP A 206 -54.75 -1.60 8.48
C ASP A 206 -55.78 -0.45 8.48
N PHE A 207 -55.62 0.47 7.55
CA PHE A 207 -56.62 1.49 7.26
C PHE A 207 -57.64 0.89 6.28
N GLY A 208 -58.56 0.06 6.78
CA GLY A 208 -59.60 -0.60 5.96
C GLY A 208 -60.25 0.39 4.99
N THR A 209 -60.26 0.01 3.70
CA THR A 209 -60.95 0.73 2.60
C THR A 209 -62.40 0.31 2.55
#